data_84a5a032dcf3b60a3eea60a898eac7cc
#
_entry.id   84a5a032dcf3b60a3eea60a898eac7cc
#
_cell.length_a   1.000
_cell.length_b   1.000
_cell.length_c   1.000
_cell.angle_alpha   90.00
_cell.angle_beta   90.00
_cell.angle_gamma   90.00
#
_symmetry.space_group_name_H-M   'P 1'
#
loop_
_entity.id
_entity.type
_entity.pdbx_description
1 polymer ?
#
loop_
_entity_poly.entity_id
_entity_poly.type
_entity_poly.pdbx_seq_one_letter_code
_entity_poly.pdbx_strand_id
1 'polypeptide(L)' 'MNREYKLPEILYKLLAEDNMTQQQLADKLVCGQNTLYKWLRTGRMPNLCFIMRMSEIFNVSTDYLIYGTESR' A
#
# COMPACT_ATOMS: atom_id res chain seq x y z
N MET A 1 0.75 -20.31 12.71
CA MET A 1 0.23 -20.13 11.35
C MET A 1 0.74 -18.84 10.77
N ASN A 2 1.29 -18.91 9.57
CA ASN A 2 1.87 -17.73 8.91
C ASN A 2 0.87 -17.08 7.99
N ARG A 3 0.71 -15.79 8.17
CA ARG A 3 -0.05 -14.99 7.22
C ARG A 3 0.90 -14.37 6.22
N GLU A 4 0.54 -14.45 4.98
CA GLU A 4 1.31 -13.78 3.94
C GLU A 4 0.90 -12.33 3.85
N TYR A 5 1.89 -11.47 3.81
CA TYR A 5 1.64 -10.05 3.58
C TYR A 5 1.39 -9.85 2.10
N LYS A 6 0.28 -9.18 1.79
CA LYS A 6 -0.13 -8.98 0.41
C LYS A 6 -0.10 -7.51 0.01
N LEU A 7 0.64 -6.70 0.75
CA LEU A 7 0.65 -5.27 0.52
C LEU A 7 0.99 -4.89 -0.93
N PRO A 8 2.04 -5.44 -1.56
CA PRO A 8 2.31 -5.05 -2.95
C PRO A 8 1.15 -5.34 -3.89
N GLU A 9 0.56 -6.52 -3.79
CA GLU A 9 -0.57 -6.90 -4.64
C GLU A 9 -1.75 -5.97 -4.43
N ILE A 10 -2.06 -5.68 -3.17
CA ILE A 10 -3.18 -4.82 -2.83
C ILE A 10 -2.91 -3.40 -3.31
N LEU A 11 -1.69 -2.90 -3.16
CA LEU A 11 -1.37 -1.56 -3.63
C LEU A 11 -1.52 -1.44 -5.14
N TYR A 12 -1.03 -2.43 -5.89
CA TYR A 12 -1.21 -2.40 -7.35
C TYR A 12 -2.69 -2.38 -7.73
N LYS A 13 -3.48 -3.19 -7.03
CA LYS A 13 -4.91 -3.25 -7.28
C LYS A 13 -5.58 -1.91 -7.00
N LEU A 14 -5.26 -1.31 -5.86
CA LEU A 14 -5.86 -0.04 -5.47
C LEU A 14 -5.45 1.10 -6.39
N LEU A 15 -4.19 1.11 -6.81
CA LEU A 15 -3.73 2.11 -7.76
C LEU A 15 -4.51 2.03 -9.07
N ALA A 16 -4.74 0.81 -9.54
CA ALA A 16 -5.51 0.61 -10.76
C ALA A 16 -6.95 1.05 -10.60
N GLU A 17 -7.56 0.68 -9.47
CA GLU A 17 -8.97 1.01 -9.22
C GLU A 17 -9.19 2.52 -9.10
N ASP A 18 -8.24 3.22 -8.51
CA ASP A 18 -8.35 4.64 -8.27
C ASP A 18 -7.68 5.49 -9.35
N ASN A 19 -7.22 4.87 -10.43
CA ASN A 19 -6.52 5.57 -11.52
C ASN A 19 -5.36 6.41 -11.01
N MET A 20 -4.60 5.86 -10.08
CA MET A 20 -3.50 6.57 -9.45
C MET A 20 -2.18 5.97 -9.88
N THR A 21 -1.20 6.81 -10.20
CA THR A 21 0.14 6.33 -10.50
C THR A 21 0.94 6.12 -9.23
N GLN A 22 2.03 5.36 -9.34
CA GLN A 22 2.93 5.16 -8.21
C GLN A 22 3.53 6.48 -7.75
N GLN A 23 3.84 7.35 -8.68
CA GLN A 23 4.39 8.66 -8.33
C GLN A 23 3.39 9.48 -7.55
N GLN A 24 2.13 9.46 -7.97
CA GLN A 24 1.09 10.18 -7.25
C GLN A 24 0.94 9.65 -5.83
N LEU A 25 1.01 8.34 -5.66
CA LEU A 25 0.94 7.76 -4.32
C LEU A 25 2.13 8.17 -3.48
N ALA A 26 3.33 8.12 -4.05
CA ALA A 26 4.53 8.56 -3.33
C ALA A 26 4.43 10.01 -2.89
N ASP A 27 3.88 10.85 -3.75
CA ASP A 27 3.67 12.28 -3.42
C ASP A 27 2.70 12.42 -2.25
N LYS A 28 1.62 11.67 -2.27
CA LYS A 28 0.63 11.72 -1.20
C LYS A 28 1.18 11.20 0.12
N LEU A 29 2.07 10.23 0.06
CA LEU A 29 2.72 9.68 1.25
C LEU A 29 3.88 10.54 1.72
N VAL A 30 4.29 11.51 0.93
CA VAL A 30 5.46 12.35 1.21
C VAL A 30 6.70 11.48 1.38
N CYS A 31 6.88 10.56 0.45
CA CYS A 31 8.06 9.70 0.45
C CYS A 31 8.66 9.69 -0.95
N GLY A 32 9.88 9.23 -1.04
CA GLY A 32 10.55 9.12 -2.34
C GLY A 32 9.95 7.99 -3.16
N GLN A 33 9.97 8.16 -4.47
CA GLN A 33 9.49 7.14 -5.39
C GLN A 33 10.29 5.85 -5.23
N ASN A 34 11.59 5.97 -4.98
CA ASN A 34 12.43 4.80 -4.77
C ASN A 34 12.02 4.01 -3.53
N THR A 35 11.57 4.71 -2.50
CA THR A 35 11.09 4.06 -1.29
C THR A 35 9.85 3.23 -1.57
N LEU A 36 8.91 3.81 -2.31
CA LEU A 36 7.70 3.10 -2.69
C LEU A 36 8.03 1.89 -3.56
N TYR A 37 8.91 2.05 -4.53
CA TYR A 37 9.36 0.95 -5.37
C TYR A 37 9.94 -0.20 -4.57
N LYS A 38 10.72 0.14 -3.55
CA LYS A 38 11.33 -0.87 -2.71
C LYS A 38 10.27 -1.73 -2.02
N TRP A 39 9.24 -1.10 -1.49
CA TRP A 39 8.14 -1.84 -0.86
C TRP A 39 7.43 -2.74 -1.85
N LEU A 40 7.17 -2.23 -3.05
CA LEU A 40 6.44 -2.98 -4.07
C LEU A 40 7.25 -4.15 -4.62
N ARG A 41 8.56 -3.98 -4.73
CA ARG A 41 9.42 -5.02 -5.32
C ARG A 41 9.82 -6.09 -4.34
N THR A 42 10.11 -5.71 -3.11
CA THR A 42 10.64 -6.64 -2.12
C THR A 42 9.60 -7.21 -1.18
N GLY A 43 8.42 -6.64 -1.18
CA GLY A 43 7.39 -7.03 -0.23
C GLY A 43 7.67 -6.58 1.19
N ARG A 44 8.65 -5.72 1.38
CA ARG A 44 8.95 -5.19 2.70
C ARG A 44 7.80 -4.39 3.24
N MET A 45 7.56 -4.56 4.54
CA MET A 45 6.50 -3.81 5.20
C MET A 45 6.98 -2.41 5.52
N PRO A 46 6.29 -1.36 5.05
CA PRO A 46 6.61 0.00 5.48
C PRO A 46 6.29 0.17 6.96
N ASN A 47 6.80 1.26 7.54
CA ASN A 47 6.46 1.49 8.94
C ASN A 47 4.98 1.87 9.08
N LEU A 48 4.51 1.85 10.32
CA LEU A 48 3.08 1.99 10.61
C LEU A 48 2.51 3.31 10.11
N CYS A 49 3.28 4.39 10.17
CA CYS A 49 2.80 5.69 9.72
C CYS A 49 2.39 5.66 8.26
N PHE A 50 3.17 5.00 7.42
CA PHE A 50 2.84 4.89 6.00
C PHE A 50 1.64 4.00 5.77
N ILE A 51 1.53 2.91 6.53
CA ILE A 51 0.37 2.03 6.42
C ILE A 51 -0.91 2.80 6.77
N MET A 52 -0.87 3.58 7.83
CA MET A 52 -2.03 4.38 8.23
C MET A 52 -2.40 5.42 7.17
N ARG A 53 -1.40 6.06 6.58
CA ARG A 53 -1.68 7.03 5.52
C ARG A 53 -2.28 6.38 4.29
N MET A 54 -1.77 5.21 3.90
CA MET A 54 -2.34 4.46 2.79
C MET A 54 -3.80 4.10 3.06
N SER A 55 -4.08 3.68 4.27
CA SER A 55 -5.44 3.37 4.69
C SER A 55 -6.37 4.55 4.47
N GLU A 56 -5.92 5.74 4.82
CA GLU A 56 -6.71 6.95 4.64
C GLU A 56 -6.83 7.35 3.17
N ILE A 57 -5.74 7.26 2.43
CA ILE A 57 -5.73 7.65 1.01
C ILE A 57 -6.71 6.79 0.22
N PHE A 58 -6.72 5.49 0.45
CA PHE A 58 -7.55 4.57 -0.30
C PHE A 58 -8.88 4.26 0.38
N ASN A 59 -9.08 4.77 1.58
CA ASN A 59 -10.30 4.55 2.36
C ASN A 59 -10.57 3.05 2.56
N VAL A 60 -9.55 2.34 3.00
CA VAL A 60 -9.62 0.91 3.30
C VAL A 60 -8.99 0.68 4.67
N SER A 61 -9.26 -0.48 5.25
CA SER A 61 -8.67 -0.82 6.54
C SER A 61 -7.20 -1.18 6.39
N THR A 62 -6.45 -1.06 7.45
CA THR A 62 -5.05 -1.50 7.45
C THR A 62 -4.95 -3.01 7.26
N ASP A 63 -5.90 -3.76 7.79
CA ASP A 63 -5.95 -5.20 7.59
C ASP A 63 -6.11 -5.56 6.12
N TYR A 64 -6.95 -4.83 5.41
CA TYR A 64 -7.10 -5.06 3.98
C TYR A 64 -5.80 -4.78 3.24
N LEU A 65 -5.12 -3.70 3.60
CA LEU A 65 -3.83 -3.36 2.97
C LEU A 65 -2.80 -4.46 3.17
N ILE A 66 -2.73 -5.00 4.37
CA ILE A 66 -1.65 -5.92 4.72
C ILE A 66 -1.96 -7.35 4.30
N TYR A 67 -3.19 -7.78 4.51
CA TYR A 67 -3.57 -9.18 4.31
C TYR A 67 -4.56 -9.39 3.19
N GLY A 68 -5.21 -8.34 2.70
CA GLY A 68 -6.25 -8.48 1.70
C GLY A 68 -7.50 -9.19 2.21
N THR A 69 -7.76 -9.11 3.51
CA THR A 69 -8.83 -9.90 4.14
C THR A 69 -10.20 -9.28 4.02
N GLU A 70 -10.27 -7.99 3.81
CA GLU A 70 -11.54 -7.29 3.73
C GLU A 70 -11.61 -6.47 2.47
N SER A 71 -12.81 -6.25 1.99
CA SER A 71 -13.00 -5.35 0.87
C SER A 71 -13.24 -3.93 1.36
N ARG A 72 -13.14 -3.00 0.45
CA ARG A 72 -13.45 -1.61 0.72
C ARG A 72 -14.90 -1.43 1.11
#